data_3adb5be03eb74b01ecb5235c8af644ec
#
_entry.id   3adb5be03eb74b01ecb5235c8af644ec
#
_cell.length_a   1.000
_cell.length_b   1.000
_cell.length_c   1.000
_cell.angle_alpha   90.00
_cell.angle_beta   90.00
_cell.angle_gamma   90.00
#
_symmetry.space_group_name_H-M   'P 1'
#
loop_
_entity.id
_entity.type
_entity.pdbx_description
1 polymer ?
#
loop_
_entity_poly.entity_id
_entity_poly.type
_entity_poly.pdbx_seq_one_letter_code
_entity_poly.pdbx_strand_id
1 'polypeptide(L)'
;MEYKFEMGQGKLRVVVPKELDHHLATQLKEEADLLIETYHVKTLIFDFTNTEFMDSSGIGVIMGRYRHIFLLGGEVWAIHTSERMRQILNMSGVTKIIQIYEEGMM
;
A
#
# COMPACT_ATOMS: atom_id res chain seq x y z
N MET A 1 17.78 -2.37 -0.57
CA MET A 1 16.50 -2.37 0.16
C MET A 1 15.40 -2.88 -0.73
N GLU A 2 14.55 -3.75 -0.24
CA GLU A 2 13.55 -4.42 -1.06
C GLU A 2 12.29 -3.58 -1.26
N TYR A 3 12.08 -2.57 -0.45
CA TYR A 3 11.00 -1.60 -0.62
C TYR A 3 11.53 -0.21 -0.34
N LYS A 4 10.79 0.80 -0.76
CA LYS A 4 11.19 2.18 -0.47
C LYS A 4 9.95 3.07 -0.33
N PHE A 5 10.18 4.22 0.31
CA PHE A 5 9.16 5.24 0.50
C PHE A 5 9.55 6.50 -0.25
N GLU A 6 8.56 7.14 -0.88
CA GLU A 6 8.72 8.44 -1.51
C GLU A 6 7.61 9.35 -1.02
N MET A 7 7.99 10.54 -0.56
CA MET A 7 7.06 11.49 0.04
C MET A 7 7.01 12.77 -0.78
N GLY A 8 5.81 13.31 -0.98
CA GLY A 8 5.64 14.60 -1.64
C GLY A 8 4.20 15.06 -1.62
N GLN A 9 3.98 16.34 -1.32
CA GLN A 9 2.66 16.97 -1.41
C GLN A 9 1.56 16.25 -0.64
N GLY A 10 1.87 15.79 0.57
CA GLY A 10 0.90 15.08 1.41
C GLY A 10 0.64 13.64 1.01
N LYS A 11 1.38 13.13 0.04
CA LYS A 11 1.24 11.75 -0.44
C LYS A 11 2.48 10.95 -0.08
N LEU A 12 2.26 9.75 0.43
CA LEU A 12 3.32 8.78 0.70
C LEU A 12 3.16 7.62 -0.27
N ARG A 13 4.17 7.42 -1.11
CA ARG A 13 4.19 6.28 -2.03
C ARG A 13 5.11 5.21 -1.47
N VAL A 14 4.59 4.00 -1.37
CA VAL A 14 5.32 2.83 -0.91
C VAL A 14 5.54 1.93 -2.10
N VAL A 15 6.79 1.76 -2.50
CA VAL A 15 7.13 0.81 -3.55
C VAL A 15 7.24 -0.56 -2.88
N VAL A 16 6.24 -1.39 -3.13
CA VAL A 16 6.08 -2.68 -2.45
C VAL A 16 7.12 -3.68 -3.00
N PRO A 17 7.73 -4.51 -2.15
CA PRO A 17 8.75 -5.45 -2.62
C PRO A 17 8.16 -6.54 -3.51
N LYS A 18 9.05 -7.28 -4.18
CA LYS A 18 8.67 -8.36 -5.08
C LYS A 18 7.75 -9.38 -4.38
N GLU A 19 8.08 -9.73 -3.15
CA GLU A 19 7.26 -10.59 -2.32
C GLU A 19 7.09 -9.92 -0.96
N LEU A 20 5.86 -9.65 -0.58
CA LEU A 20 5.56 -9.05 0.71
C LEU A 20 5.14 -10.14 1.67
N ASP A 21 6.14 -10.75 2.31
CA ASP A 21 5.96 -11.80 3.30
C ASP A 21 5.79 -11.21 4.71
N HIS A 22 5.61 -12.09 5.68
CA HIS A 22 5.39 -11.67 7.07
C HIS A 22 6.53 -10.82 7.63
N HIS A 23 7.77 -11.17 7.31
CA HIS A 23 8.93 -10.45 7.83
C HIS A 23 8.99 -9.02 7.30
N LEU A 24 8.89 -8.87 5.98
CA LEU A 24 8.90 -7.55 5.35
C LEU A 24 7.64 -6.75 5.69
N ALA A 25 6.51 -7.43 5.84
CA ALA A 25 5.26 -6.78 6.21
C ALA A 25 5.39 -6.06 7.57
N THR A 26 6.02 -6.70 8.55
CA THR A 26 6.22 -6.11 9.87
C THR A 26 7.07 -4.85 9.79
N GLN A 27 8.18 -4.92 9.06
CA GLN A 27 9.08 -3.78 8.89
C GLN A 27 8.40 -2.62 8.17
N LEU A 28 7.72 -2.93 7.08
CA LEU A 28 7.03 -1.94 6.27
C LEU A 28 5.94 -1.22 7.07
N LYS A 29 5.18 -1.99 7.83
CA LYS A 29 4.14 -1.45 8.71
C LYS A 29 4.71 -0.40 9.67
N GLU A 30 5.77 -0.74 10.37
CA GLU A 30 6.35 0.15 11.38
C GLU A 30 6.87 1.44 10.76
N GLU A 31 7.57 1.33 9.64
CA GLU A 31 8.11 2.50 8.95
C GLU A 31 7.01 3.36 8.35
N ALA A 32 6.01 2.73 7.75
CA ALA A 32 4.88 3.46 7.16
C ALA A 32 4.11 4.23 8.23
N ASP A 33 3.83 3.60 9.36
CA ASP A 33 3.09 4.25 10.44
C ASP A 33 3.83 5.48 10.96
N LEU A 34 5.15 5.37 11.12
CA LEU A 34 5.97 6.49 11.56
C LEU A 34 5.89 7.65 10.58
N LEU A 35 6.00 7.36 9.29
CA LEU A 35 5.94 8.40 8.26
C LEU A 35 4.54 9.04 8.17
N ILE A 36 3.50 8.23 8.27
CA ILE A 36 2.12 8.73 8.23
C ILE A 36 1.89 9.73 9.35
N GLU A 37 2.32 9.40 10.55
CA GLU A 37 2.12 10.28 11.71
C GLU A 37 3.03 11.50 11.66
N THR A 38 4.30 11.32 11.28
CA THR A 38 5.26 12.42 11.27
C THR A 38 4.91 13.49 10.25
N TYR A 39 4.45 13.09 9.07
CA TYR A 39 4.21 14.01 7.96
C TYR A 39 2.73 14.25 7.66
N HIS A 40 1.83 13.77 8.51
CA HIS A 40 0.38 13.96 8.34
C HIS A 40 -0.10 13.57 6.95
N VAL A 41 0.26 12.36 6.54
CA VAL A 41 -0.06 11.84 5.20
C VAL A 41 -1.57 11.77 4.99
N LYS A 42 -2.03 12.28 3.86
CA LYS A 42 -3.44 12.23 3.47
C LYS A 42 -3.73 11.18 2.41
N THR A 43 -2.75 10.86 1.59
CA THR A 43 -2.90 9.83 0.57
C THR A 43 -1.75 8.86 0.67
N LEU A 44 -2.08 7.60 0.88
CA LEU A 44 -1.10 6.51 0.90
C LEU A 44 -1.25 5.72 -0.39
N ILE A 45 -0.15 5.59 -1.12
CA ILE A 45 -0.14 4.92 -2.42
C ILE A 45 0.72 3.68 -2.33
N PHE A 46 0.14 2.50 -2.57
CA PHE A 46 0.89 1.27 -2.71
C PHE A 46 1.20 1.05 -4.18
N ASP A 47 2.49 1.10 -4.51
CA ASP A 47 2.97 0.89 -5.88
C ASP A 47 3.44 -0.55 -6.03
N PHE A 48 2.72 -1.32 -6.85
CA PHE A 48 2.97 -2.75 -7.05
C PHE A 48 3.79 -3.05 -8.30
N THR A 49 4.53 -2.06 -8.83
CA THR A 49 5.33 -2.26 -10.04
C THR A 49 6.19 -3.52 -9.97
N ASN A 50 6.83 -3.76 -8.83
CA ASN A 50 7.76 -4.88 -8.67
C ASN A 50 7.14 -6.10 -8.01
N THR A 51 5.88 -6.01 -7.57
CA THR A 51 5.30 -7.02 -6.71
C THR A 51 4.72 -8.18 -7.51
N GLU A 52 5.14 -9.38 -7.18
CA GLU A 52 4.63 -10.59 -7.81
C GLU A 52 3.70 -11.37 -6.89
N PHE A 53 3.89 -11.23 -5.57
CA PHE A 53 3.09 -11.99 -4.62
C PHE A 53 2.99 -11.31 -3.26
N MET A 54 1.84 -11.49 -2.61
CA MET A 54 1.61 -11.14 -1.20
C MET A 54 0.85 -12.28 -0.54
N ASP A 55 1.19 -12.55 0.72
CA ASP A 55 0.40 -13.45 1.54
C ASP A 55 -0.59 -12.65 2.39
N SER A 56 -1.26 -13.32 3.32
CA SER A 56 -2.23 -12.67 4.20
C SER A 56 -1.61 -11.57 5.07
N SER A 57 -0.31 -11.67 5.37
CA SER A 57 0.39 -10.63 6.13
C SER A 57 0.49 -9.33 5.32
N GLY A 58 0.77 -9.45 4.03
CA GLY A 58 0.81 -8.28 3.13
C GLY A 58 -0.56 -7.63 3.01
N ILE A 59 -1.61 -8.43 2.84
CA ILE A 59 -2.98 -7.91 2.83
C ILE A 59 -3.29 -7.19 4.15
N GLY A 60 -2.88 -7.77 5.27
CA GLY A 60 -3.07 -7.16 6.58
C GLY A 60 -2.39 -5.80 6.71
N VAL A 61 -1.21 -5.63 6.12
CA VAL A 61 -0.52 -4.33 6.10
C VAL A 61 -1.37 -3.28 5.38
N ILE A 62 -1.91 -3.64 4.22
CA ILE A 62 -2.74 -2.72 3.44
C ILE A 62 -3.99 -2.33 4.23
N MET A 63 -4.68 -3.30 4.80
CA MET A 63 -5.91 -3.04 5.54
C MET A 63 -5.67 -2.23 6.81
N GLY A 64 -4.60 -2.50 7.53
CA GLY A 64 -4.25 -1.74 8.72
C GLY A 64 -3.89 -0.30 8.40
N ARG A 65 -3.15 -0.08 7.32
CA ARG A 65 -2.81 1.28 6.86
C ARG A 65 -4.04 2.01 6.37
N TYR A 66 -4.96 1.30 5.71
CA TYR A 66 -6.22 1.88 5.30
C TYR A 66 -6.98 2.45 6.52
N ARG A 67 -7.13 1.66 7.58
CA ARG A 67 -7.84 2.12 8.78
C ARG A 67 -7.17 3.34 9.38
N HIS A 68 -5.85 3.34 9.46
CA HIS A 68 -5.09 4.45 10.00
C HIS A 68 -5.32 5.73 9.20
N ILE A 69 -5.20 5.65 7.89
CA ILE A 69 -5.38 6.79 6.98
C ILE A 69 -6.85 7.25 6.97
N PHE A 70 -7.78 6.32 6.98
CA PHE A 70 -9.21 6.64 6.99
C PHE A 70 -9.58 7.46 8.22
N LEU A 71 -9.07 7.09 9.39
CA LEU A 71 -9.32 7.83 10.62
C LEU A 71 -8.74 9.24 10.57
N LEU A 72 -7.73 9.46 9.79
CA LEU A 72 -7.13 10.78 9.58
C LEU A 72 -7.80 11.56 8.44
N GLY A 73 -8.86 11.02 7.85
CA GLY A 73 -9.58 11.67 6.76
C GLY A 73 -8.93 11.55 5.41
N GLY A 74 -8.04 10.59 5.24
CA GLY A 74 -7.32 10.38 3.98
C GLY A 74 -7.81 9.18 3.20
N GLU A 75 -7.05 8.79 2.20
CA GLU A 75 -7.41 7.68 1.32
C GLU A 75 -6.18 6.84 0.94
N VAL A 76 -6.44 5.63 0.48
CA VAL A 76 -5.39 4.69 0.07
C VAL A 76 -5.63 4.26 -1.37
N TRP A 77 -4.57 4.32 -2.18
CA TRP A 77 -4.59 3.91 -3.58
C TRP A 77 -3.64 2.75 -3.82
N ALA A 78 -3.97 1.93 -4.81
CA ALA A 78 -3.05 0.94 -5.36
C ALA A 78 -2.79 1.29 -6.83
N ILE A 79 -1.52 1.31 -7.21
CA ILE A 79 -1.13 1.64 -8.59
C ILE A 79 -0.20 0.59 -9.16
N HIS A 80 -0.12 0.55 -10.49
CA HIS A 80 0.77 -0.38 -11.23
C HIS A 80 0.51 -1.84 -10.86
N THR A 81 -0.77 -2.17 -10.68
CA THR A 81 -1.15 -3.55 -10.36
C THR A 81 -1.14 -4.41 -11.61
N SER A 82 -0.43 -5.54 -11.54
CA SER A 82 -0.53 -6.56 -12.57
C SER A 82 -1.89 -7.24 -12.47
N GLU A 83 -2.26 -8.00 -13.49
CA GLU A 83 -3.49 -8.79 -13.45
C GLU A 83 -3.48 -9.73 -12.25
N ARG A 84 -2.33 -10.37 -11.99
CA ARG A 84 -2.18 -11.27 -10.85
C ARG A 84 -2.42 -10.54 -9.52
N MET A 85 -1.84 -9.36 -9.37
CA MET A 85 -2.02 -8.58 -8.15
C MET A 85 -3.46 -8.13 -7.97
N ARG A 86 -4.12 -7.72 -9.06
CA ARG A 86 -5.54 -7.37 -8.98
C ARG A 86 -6.39 -8.54 -8.53
N GLN A 87 -6.09 -9.76 -8.99
CA GLN A 87 -6.80 -10.95 -8.53
C GLN A 87 -6.60 -11.17 -7.04
N ILE A 88 -5.36 -11.04 -6.55
CA ILE A 88 -5.06 -11.18 -5.12
C ILE A 88 -5.83 -10.14 -4.30
N LEU A 89 -5.81 -8.89 -4.73
CA LEU A 89 -6.50 -7.82 -4.02
C LEU A 89 -8.01 -8.01 -4.06
N ASN A 90 -8.56 -8.43 -5.18
CA ASN A 90 -10.01 -8.70 -5.30
C ASN A 90 -10.44 -9.83 -4.40
N MET A 91 -9.70 -10.94 -4.38
CA MET A 91 -10.03 -12.11 -3.59
C MET A 91 -9.98 -11.83 -2.09
N SER A 92 -9.13 -10.92 -1.68
CA SER A 92 -8.99 -10.54 -0.27
C SER A 92 -10.07 -9.55 0.19
N GLY A 93 -10.81 -8.95 -0.74
CA GLY A 93 -11.80 -7.92 -0.43
C GLY A 93 -11.25 -6.52 -0.30
N VAL A 94 -9.94 -6.34 -0.45
CA VAL A 94 -9.28 -5.03 -0.30
C VAL A 94 -9.81 -4.02 -1.30
N THR A 95 -10.19 -4.46 -2.49
CA THR A 95 -10.69 -3.56 -3.54
C THR A 95 -12.03 -2.91 -3.18
N LYS A 96 -12.68 -3.37 -2.13
CA LYS A 96 -13.92 -2.75 -1.64
C LYS A 96 -13.64 -1.49 -0.82
N ILE A 97 -12.41 -1.31 -0.36
CA ILE A 97 -12.06 -0.22 0.54
C ILE A 97 -10.95 0.68 0.01
N ILE A 98 -10.12 0.21 -0.92
CA ILE A 98 -9.10 1.03 -1.54
C ILE A 98 -9.36 1.17 -3.02
N GLN A 99 -8.81 2.23 -3.63
CA GLN A 99 -8.97 2.48 -5.05
C GLN A 99 -7.79 1.91 -5.81
N ILE A 100 -8.09 1.21 -6.91
CA ILE A 100 -7.05 0.75 -7.83
C ILE A 100 -7.05 1.70 -9.01
N TYR A 101 -5.90 2.31 -9.28
CA TYR A 101 -5.73 3.19 -10.42
C TYR A 101 -4.92 2.49 -11.49
N GLU A 102 -5.44 2.52 -12.71
CA GLU A 102 -4.74 1.98 -13.85
C GLU A 102 -3.82 3.04 -14.43
N GLU A 103 -2.83 2.59 -15.22
CA GLU A 103 -1.93 3.48 -15.91
C GLU A 103 -2.71 4.46 -16.78
N GLY A 104 -2.36 5.74 -16.68
CA GLY A 104 -3.04 6.79 -17.43
C GLY A 104 -4.16 7.47 -16.67
N MET A 105 -4.60 6.93 -15.55
CA MET A 105 -5.64 7.53 -14.72
C MET A 105 -5.07 8.50 -13.69
N MET A 106 -3.77 8.49 -13.55
CA MET A 106 -3.06 9.34 -12.62
C MET A 106 -2.44 10.56 -13.31
#